data_1e9fb94faa62881dedaa09ab2cc29359
#
_entry.id   1e9fb94faa62881dedaa09ab2cc29359
#
_cell.length_a   1.000
_cell.length_b   1.000
_cell.length_c   1.000
_cell.angle_alpha   90.00
_cell.angle_beta   90.00
_cell.angle_gamma   90.00
#
_symmetry.space_group_name_H-M   'P 1'
#
loop_
_entity.id
_entity.type
_entity.pdbx_description
1 polymer ?
#
loop_
_entity_poly.entity_id
_entity_poly.type
_entity_poly.pdbx_seq_one_letter_code
_entity_poly.pdbx_strand_id
1 'polypeptide(L)'
;HSNRYPTELSGGQQSRVAIARALITQPLLLLMDEPFAALDAMTREELQIDLLKLCSKRGTTVLFITHDISEAVYLSDKIAVMDEGFIQNRFTINISKPRENKVRYEPQFNDLCSAIYRSMKTILIKSRVDQQ
;
A
#
# COMPACT_ATOMS: atom_id res chain seq x y z
N HIS A 1 -5.19 22.67 12.02
CA HIS A 1 -4.73 21.46 12.75
C HIS A 1 -3.27 21.56 13.25
N SER A 2 -2.50 22.53 12.77
CA SER A 2 -1.09 22.69 13.16
C SER A 2 -0.89 22.98 14.65
N ASN A 3 -1.89 23.54 15.33
CA ASN A 3 -1.83 23.89 16.75
C ASN A 3 -2.41 22.82 17.68
N ARG A 4 -2.82 21.66 17.13
CA ARG A 4 -3.39 20.55 17.94
C ARG A 4 -2.30 19.55 18.29
N TYR A 5 -2.38 19.02 19.51
CA TYR A 5 -1.54 17.89 19.90
C TYR A 5 -1.93 16.62 19.13
N PRO A 6 -0.97 15.70 18.87
CA PRO A 6 -1.27 14.48 18.11
C PRO A 6 -2.44 13.66 18.68
N THR A 7 -2.64 13.67 19.98
CA THR A 7 -3.75 12.96 20.65
C THR A 7 -5.13 13.56 20.36
N GLU A 8 -5.19 14.78 19.88
CA GLU A 8 -6.44 15.49 19.56
C GLU A 8 -6.85 15.31 18.09
N LEU A 9 -5.98 14.70 17.27
CA LEU A 9 -6.22 14.48 15.86
C LEU A 9 -6.97 13.18 15.62
N SER A 10 -7.79 13.13 14.55
CA SER A 10 -8.37 11.88 14.07
C SER A 10 -7.27 10.92 13.59
N GLY A 11 -7.59 9.61 13.48
CA GLY A 11 -6.64 8.61 12.95
C GLY A 11 -6.09 8.98 11.57
N GLY A 12 -6.95 9.51 10.67
CA GLY A 12 -6.54 9.97 9.35
C GLY A 12 -5.61 11.18 9.40
N GLN A 13 -5.89 12.14 10.29
CA GLN A 13 -5.04 13.31 10.48
C GLN A 13 -3.69 12.92 11.08
N GLN A 14 -3.65 11.98 12.02
CA GLN A 14 -2.41 11.47 12.59
C GLN A 14 -1.55 10.78 11.54
N SER A 15 -2.15 9.95 10.67
CA SER A 15 -1.44 9.29 9.57
C SER A 15 -0.90 10.28 8.54
N ARG A 16 -1.68 11.31 8.21
CA ARG A 16 -1.25 12.37 7.29
C ARG A 16 -0.06 13.14 7.86
N VAL A 17 -0.09 13.46 9.12
CA VAL A 17 1.03 14.14 9.81
C VAL A 17 2.27 13.25 9.83
N ALA A 18 2.13 11.96 10.13
CA ALA A 18 3.23 11.02 10.16
C ALA A 18 3.89 10.87 8.78
N ILE A 19 3.10 10.76 7.71
CA ILE A 19 3.59 10.70 6.33
C ILE A 19 4.31 12.01 5.96
N ALA A 20 3.72 13.15 6.28
CA ALA A 20 4.31 14.45 6.00
C ALA A 20 5.66 14.62 6.70
N ARG A 21 5.75 14.23 7.97
CA ARG A 21 7.00 14.28 8.73
C ARG A 21 8.09 13.41 8.12
N ALA A 22 7.73 12.19 7.71
CA ALA A 22 8.67 11.29 7.06
C ALA A 22 9.20 11.87 5.73
N LEU A 23 8.36 12.56 4.97
CA LEU A 23 8.72 13.13 3.67
C LEU A 23 9.47 14.48 3.78
N ILE A 24 9.35 15.22 4.89
CA ILE A 24 10.06 16.49 5.09
C ILE A 24 11.58 16.31 4.98
N THR A 25 12.12 15.21 5.47
CA THR A 25 13.55 14.90 5.39
C THR A 25 14.02 14.54 3.99
N GLN A 26 13.10 14.45 3.03
CA GLN A 26 13.35 14.05 1.63
C GLN A 26 14.15 12.75 1.53
N PRO A 27 13.66 11.65 2.14
CA PRO A 27 14.40 10.39 2.13
C PRO A 27 14.46 9.81 0.72
N LEU A 28 15.54 9.10 0.41
CA LEU A 28 15.64 8.31 -0.82
C LEU A 28 14.75 7.06 -0.73
N LEU A 29 14.62 6.50 0.46
CA LEU A 29 13.81 5.32 0.75
C LEU A 29 12.93 5.57 1.96
N LEU A 30 11.64 5.32 1.82
CA LEU A 30 10.65 5.39 2.90
C LEU A 30 10.12 3.98 3.18
N LEU A 31 10.23 3.55 4.43
CA LEU A 31 9.71 2.25 4.89
C LEU A 31 8.41 2.46 5.65
N MET A 32 7.36 1.74 5.28
CA MET A 32 6.05 1.84 5.91
C MET A 32 5.49 0.45 6.19
N ASP A 33 5.04 0.22 7.41
CA ASP A 33 4.43 -1.05 7.83
C ASP A 33 2.97 -0.83 8.16
N GLU A 34 2.08 -1.42 7.35
CA GLU A 34 0.61 -1.33 7.49
C GLU A 34 0.13 0.11 7.71
N PRO A 35 0.51 1.07 6.83
CA PRO A 35 0.34 2.50 7.14
C PRO A 35 -1.12 2.96 7.18
N PHE A 36 -2.05 2.19 6.61
CA PHE A 36 -3.47 2.58 6.49
C PHE A 36 -4.42 1.62 7.21
N ALA A 37 -3.90 0.65 7.96
CA ALA A 37 -4.70 -0.45 8.52
C ALA A 37 -5.80 0.01 9.50
N ALA A 38 -5.58 1.07 10.25
CA ALA A 38 -6.51 1.55 11.28
C ALA A 38 -7.52 2.59 10.78
N LEU A 39 -7.54 2.86 9.46
CA LEU A 39 -8.36 3.92 8.88
C LEU A 39 -9.65 3.38 8.25
N ASP A 40 -10.70 4.20 8.27
CA ASP A 40 -11.91 3.92 7.51
C ASP A 40 -11.64 4.01 6.00
N ALA A 41 -12.55 3.44 5.19
CA ALA A 41 -12.34 3.29 3.75
C ALA A 41 -12.12 4.62 3.03
N MET A 42 -12.92 5.64 3.33
CA MET A 42 -12.81 6.95 2.64
C MET A 42 -11.52 7.67 3.00
N THR A 43 -11.17 7.69 4.27
CA THR A 43 -9.93 8.31 4.75
C THR A 43 -8.71 7.59 4.18
N ARG A 44 -8.76 6.27 4.12
CA ARG A 44 -7.70 5.44 3.54
C ARG A 44 -7.47 5.79 2.07
N GLU A 45 -8.53 5.88 1.27
CA GLU A 45 -8.42 6.25 -0.15
C GLU A 45 -7.80 7.63 -0.34
N GLU A 46 -8.25 8.60 0.44
CA GLU A 46 -7.71 9.98 0.37
C GLU A 46 -6.21 10.01 0.67
N LEU A 47 -5.79 9.32 1.72
CA LEU A 47 -4.38 9.27 2.10
C LEU A 47 -3.51 8.50 1.10
N GLN A 48 -4.05 7.46 0.49
CA GLN A 48 -3.35 6.74 -0.57
C GLN A 48 -3.12 7.62 -1.79
N ILE A 49 -4.12 8.41 -2.19
CA ILE A 49 -4.00 9.39 -3.27
C ILE A 49 -2.93 10.45 -2.93
N ASP A 50 -2.98 10.98 -1.72
CA ASP A 50 -2.00 11.97 -1.25
C ASP A 50 -0.58 11.40 -1.27
N LEU A 51 -0.40 10.16 -0.80
CA LEU A 51 0.91 9.50 -0.78
C LEU A 51 1.48 9.35 -2.19
N LEU A 52 0.68 8.90 -3.15
CA LEU A 52 1.13 8.79 -4.55
C LEU A 52 1.60 10.13 -5.12
N LYS A 53 0.83 11.19 -4.88
CA LYS A 53 1.18 12.53 -5.36
C LYS A 53 2.48 13.04 -4.73
N LEU A 54 2.63 12.88 -3.44
CA LEU A 54 3.81 13.36 -2.72
C LEU A 54 5.07 12.61 -3.12
N CYS A 55 5.01 11.28 -3.21
CA CYS A 55 6.16 10.46 -3.59
C CYS A 55 6.56 10.67 -5.05
N SER A 56 5.59 10.81 -5.95
CA SER A 56 5.87 11.12 -7.36
C SER A 56 6.59 12.47 -7.50
N LYS A 57 6.14 13.47 -6.76
CA LYS A 57 6.70 14.82 -6.81
C LYS A 57 8.13 14.88 -6.27
N ARG A 58 8.48 14.04 -5.31
CA ARG A 58 9.78 14.05 -4.63
C ARG A 58 10.74 12.97 -5.09
N GLY A 59 10.30 12.05 -5.96
CA GLY A 59 11.12 10.93 -6.41
C GLY A 59 11.52 9.95 -5.32
N THR A 60 10.72 9.85 -4.26
CA THR A 60 10.97 8.94 -3.13
C THR A 60 10.62 7.51 -3.51
N THR A 61 11.52 6.57 -3.22
CA THR A 61 11.23 5.14 -3.30
C THR A 61 10.55 4.71 -2.01
N VAL A 62 9.43 3.98 -2.13
CA VAL A 62 8.67 3.51 -0.98
C VAL A 62 8.66 1.98 -0.96
N LEU A 63 9.00 1.42 0.18
CA LEU A 63 8.75 0.01 0.48
C LEU A 63 7.71 -0.05 1.58
N PHE A 64 6.54 -0.63 1.29
CA PHE A 64 5.52 -0.76 2.32
C PHE A 64 5.00 -2.18 2.41
N ILE A 65 4.56 -2.54 3.61
CA ILE A 65 4.00 -3.85 3.94
C ILE A 65 2.51 -3.68 4.16
N THR A 66 1.72 -4.52 3.52
CA THR A 66 0.27 -4.55 3.68
C THR A 66 -0.26 -5.95 3.42
N HIS A 67 -1.40 -6.27 4.01
CA HIS A 67 -2.19 -7.47 3.67
C HIS A 67 -3.40 -7.15 2.77
N ASP A 68 -3.59 -5.89 2.45
CA ASP A 68 -4.68 -5.44 1.57
C ASP A 68 -4.19 -5.45 0.11
N ILE A 69 -4.74 -6.36 -0.68
CA ILE A 69 -4.35 -6.56 -2.07
C ILE A 69 -4.64 -5.33 -2.92
N SER A 70 -5.83 -4.72 -2.76
CA SER A 70 -6.19 -3.56 -3.56
C SER A 70 -5.31 -2.36 -3.27
N GLU A 71 -4.89 -2.17 -2.03
CA GLU A 71 -3.91 -1.17 -1.63
C GLU A 71 -2.57 -1.41 -2.32
N ALA A 72 -2.08 -2.65 -2.28
CA ALA A 72 -0.83 -3.02 -2.92
C ALA A 72 -0.86 -2.74 -4.43
N VAL A 73 -1.94 -3.12 -5.12
CA VAL A 73 -2.07 -2.90 -6.57
C VAL A 73 -2.17 -1.41 -6.90
N TYR A 74 -2.91 -0.65 -6.11
CA TYR A 74 -3.09 0.78 -6.36
C TYR A 74 -1.81 1.59 -6.16
N LEU A 75 -1.04 1.29 -5.12
CA LEU A 75 0.11 2.10 -4.71
C LEU A 75 1.43 1.69 -5.36
N SER A 76 1.62 0.42 -5.73
CA SER A 76 2.95 -0.07 -6.06
C SER A 76 3.22 -0.23 -7.55
N ASP A 77 4.51 -0.23 -7.89
CA ASP A 77 5.01 -0.61 -9.20
C ASP A 77 5.29 -2.11 -9.26
N LYS A 78 5.72 -2.67 -8.14
CA LYS A 78 6.06 -4.08 -7.99
C LYS A 78 5.54 -4.61 -6.67
N ILE A 79 5.06 -5.85 -6.69
CA ILE A 79 4.56 -6.53 -5.50
C ILE A 79 5.34 -7.82 -5.30
N ALA A 80 5.77 -8.06 -4.07
CA ALA A 80 6.32 -9.34 -3.64
C ALA A 80 5.36 -9.99 -2.66
N VAL A 81 4.91 -11.21 -2.96
CA VAL A 81 4.11 -12.01 -2.05
C VAL A 81 5.05 -12.81 -1.18
N MET A 82 4.94 -12.67 0.14
CA MET A 82 5.82 -13.31 1.09
C MET A 82 5.08 -14.32 1.95
N ASP A 83 5.76 -15.40 2.27
CA ASP A 83 5.30 -16.42 3.20
C ASP A 83 6.52 -17.05 3.89
N GLU A 84 6.43 -17.22 5.21
CA GLU A 84 7.50 -17.82 6.03
C GLU A 84 8.88 -17.19 5.82
N GLY A 85 8.94 -15.89 5.61
CA GLY A 85 10.20 -15.16 5.45
C GLY A 85 10.80 -15.20 4.04
N PHE A 86 10.14 -15.84 3.07
CA PHE A 86 10.62 -15.95 1.70
C PHE A 86 9.65 -15.29 0.71
N ILE A 87 10.22 -14.75 -0.37
CA ILE A 87 9.41 -14.27 -1.50
C ILE A 87 8.92 -15.47 -2.30
N GLN A 88 7.61 -15.66 -2.34
CA GLN A 88 6.97 -16.77 -3.03
C GLN A 88 6.60 -16.43 -4.47
N ASN A 89 6.25 -15.16 -4.72
CA ASN A 89 5.87 -14.71 -6.04
C ASN A 89 6.10 -13.21 -6.19
N ARG A 90 6.24 -12.75 -7.44
CA ARG A 90 6.44 -11.34 -7.78
C ARG A 90 5.48 -10.93 -8.89
N PHE A 91 4.96 -9.71 -8.79
CA PHE A 91 4.09 -9.12 -9.79
C PHE A 91 4.59 -7.73 -10.17
N THR A 92 4.56 -7.42 -11.46
CA THR A 92 4.78 -6.07 -11.98
C THR A 92 3.43 -5.44 -12.28
N ILE A 93 3.20 -4.24 -11.80
CA ILE A 93 1.93 -3.55 -11.95
C ILE A 93 2.04 -2.57 -13.12
N ASN A 94 1.48 -2.95 -14.26
CA ASN A 94 1.54 -2.20 -15.52
C ASN A 94 0.34 -1.26 -15.70
N ILE A 95 -0.07 -0.60 -14.64
CA ILE A 95 -1.11 0.43 -14.68
C ILE A 95 -0.44 1.79 -14.87
N SER A 96 -0.85 2.52 -15.90
CA SER A 96 -0.26 3.81 -16.25
C SER A 96 -0.38 4.84 -15.14
N LYS A 97 0.65 5.66 -15.00
CA LYS A 97 0.66 6.79 -14.07
C LYS A 97 0.35 8.10 -14.81
N PRO A 98 -0.25 9.10 -14.16
CA PRO A 98 -0.72 9.08 -12.78
C PRO A 98 -1.97 8.20 -12.61
N ARG A 99 -2.04 7.47 -11.49
CA ARG A 99 -3.18 6.61 -11.17
C ARG A 99 -4.26 7.43 -10.47
N GLU A 100 -5.37 7.65 -11.16
CA GLU A 100 -6.54 8.27 -10.58
C GLU A 100 -7.38 7.24 -9.82
N ASN A 101 -8.25 7.69 -8.92
CA ASN A 101 -9.07 6.79 -8.12
C ASN A 101 -9.96 5.86 -8.95
N LYS A 102 -10.40 6.29 -10.13
CA LYS A 102 -11.23 5.49 -11.04
C LYS A 102 -10.56 4.19 -11.50
N VAL A 103 -9.23 4.12 -11.46
CA VAL A 103 -8.46 2.92 -11.80
C VAL A 103 -8.90 1.71 -10.97
N ARG A 104 -9.33 1.93 -9.72
CA ARG A 104 -9.79 0.89 -8.81
C ARG A 104 -11.01 0.11 -9.34
N TYR A 105 -11.75 0.70 -10.29
CA TYR A 105 -12.98 0.12 -10.85
C TYR A 105 -12.78 -0.42 -12.27
N GLU A 106 -11.57 -0.34 -12.79
CA GLU A 106 -11.25 -0.83 -14.14
C GLU A 106 -10.96 -2.34 -14.14
N PRO A 107 -11.29 -3.05 -15.25
CA PRO A 107 -11.06 -4.49 -15.35
C PRO A 107 -9.61 -4.90 -15.10
N GLN A 108 -8.64 -4.16 -15.63
CA GLN A 108 -7.22 -4.45 -15.45
C GLN A 108 -6.83 -4.50 -13.96
N PHE A 109 -7.35 -3.57 -13.17
CA PHE A 109 -7.10 -3.51 -11.73
C PHE A 109 -7.66 -4.76 -11.04
N ASN A 110 -8.90 -5.10 -11.35
CA ASN A 110 -9.57 -6.26 -10.77
C ASN A 110 -8.89 -7.58 -11.16
N ASP A 111 -8.41 -7.70 -12.39
CA ASP A 111 -7.68 -8.89 -12.88
C ASP A 111 -6.38 -9.07 -12.11
N LEU A 112 -5.63 -7.99 -11.85
CA LEU A 112 -4.41 -8.03 -11.05
C LEU A 112 -4.69 -8.43 -9.60
N CYS A 113 -5.71 -7.85 -8.97
CA CYS A 113 -6.12 -8.22 -7.62
C CYS A 113 -6.49 -9.70 -7.54
N SER A 114 -7.23 -10.22 -8.53
CA SER A 114 -7.62 -11.63 -8.58
C SER A 114 -6.42 -12.55 -8.75
N ALA A 115 -5.45 -12.19 -9.58
CA ALA A 115 -4.25 -12.98 -9.80
C ALA A 115 -3.41 -13.08 -8.52
N ILE A 116 -3.25 -11.98 -7.80
CA ILE A 116 -2.51 -11.93 -6.54
C ILE A 116 -3.24 -12.74 -5.47
N TYR A 117 -4.56 -12.58 -5.36
CA TYR A 117 -5.38 -13.34 -4.42
C TYR A 117 -5.23 -14.85 -4.63
N ARG A 118 -5.30 -15.31 -5.89
CA ARG A 118 -5.12 -16.73 -6.22
C ARG A 118 -3.73 -17.24 -5.85
N SER A 119 -2.71 -16.43 -6.10
CA SER A 119 -1.33 -16.76 -5.70
C SER A 119 -1.21 -16.95 -4.18
N MET A 120 -1.76 -16.02 -3.41
CA MET A 120 -1.74 -16.10 -1.95
C MET A 120 -2.51 -17.31 -1.43
N LYS A 121 -3.66 -17.61 -2.01
CA LYS A 121 -4.47 -18.78 -1.64
C LYS A 121 -3.75 -20.08 -1.90
N THR A 122 -3.06 -20.21 -3.03
CA THR A 122 -2.26 -21.39 -3.38
C THR A 122 -1.11 -21.59 -2.37
N ILE A 123 -0.42 -20.54 -1.99
CA ILE A 123 0.65 -20.57 -1.01
C ILE A 123 0.13 -21.05 0.35
N LEU A 124 -0.99 -20.52 0.82
CA LEU A 124 -1.60 -20.92 2.10
C LEU A 124 -2.00 -22.39 2.11
N ILE A 125 -2.54 -22.91 1.01
CA ILE A 125 -2.90 -24.33 0.90
C ILE A 125 -1.65 -25.21 0.99
N LYS A 126 -0.58 -24.88 0.28
CA LYS A 126 0.70 -25.62 0.34
C LYS A 126 1.27 -25.63 1.76
N SER A 127 1.32 -24.48 2.42
CA SER A 127 1.82 -24.37 3.79
C SER A 127 1.06 -25.28 4.76
N ARG A 128 -0.26 -25.39 4.61
CA ARG A 128 -1.08 -26.28 5.44
C ARG A 128 -0.81 -27.75 5.18
N VAL A 129 -0.58 -28.13 3.94
CA VAL A 129 -0.25 -29.51 3.57
C VAL A 129 1.11 -29.91 4.11
N ASP A 130 2.11 -29.04 4.03
CA ASP A 130 3.46 -29.29 4.52
C ASP A 130 3.55 -29.41 6.05
N GLN A 131 2.55 -28.91 6.79
CA GLN A 131 2.47 -29.02 8.25
C GLN A 131 1.77 -30.29 8.73
N GLN A 132 1.19 -31.08 7.86
CA GLN A 132 0.56 -32.37 8.15
C GLN A 132 1.55 -33.54 7.96
#